data_88fd307b0ce978f41f367dcf73ac0e2c
#
_entry.id   88fd307b0ce978f41f367dcf73ac0e2c
#
_cell.length_a   1.000
_cell.length_b   1.000
_cell.length_c   1.000
_cell.angle_alpha   90.00
_cell.angle_beta   90.00
_cell.angle_gamma   90.00
#
_symmetry.space_group_name_H-M   'P 1'
#
loop_
_entity.id
_entity.type
_entity.pdbx_description
1 polymer ?
#
loop_
_entity_poly.entity_id
_entity_poly.type
_entity_poly.pdbx_seq_one_letter_code
_entity_poly.pdbx_strand_id
1 'polypeptide(L)'
;MARANGAVHGVCDTPAPVRSTRRPATQIGSFLIVKRFIAAERALRTAAPHQLLDALGRVLKEQYAAEAVEFLMADYGLSVLQPVSVPPRTSWPVSVFNTPAGRAFGSQRCHAEHCRDGRVRLHLPVTVRGDRIGVLSVTLPGPDHARHDEAELCEVAEVLGREVLVAERDTDLFVQARRKDRLTLAAEMQWQLLPGRSFSLPEYDLAAQLEPAYAIFGDNYDWSATADRLMLYVTNGMGEGMEASLLTTLAINALRNARRAGVSIADQAALADQAVYGHYRGRCHLSVLLFDFDVATGRVSVVDAGSPHLLRLRRGVVERITFDAQLPLGMFEETDYVAQEFEVEPGDRLVFVSDGVHAVASPLGEPYGDAALVRAIQSTRLLPAAEVPRTVLRELTGHRDGAEPEDDALVVCLDWRGRPDVH
;
A
#
# COMPACT_ATOMS: atom_id res chain seq x y z
N MET A 1 -11.79 59.26 68.03
CA MET A 1 -12.97 59.20 68.93
C MET A 1 -13.49 57.76 68.90
N ALA A 2 -13.40 57.15 70.04
CA ALA A 2 -14.30 56.21 70.69
C ALA A 2 -14.47 54.83 70.04
N ARG A 3 -13.84 53.78 70.59
CA ARG A 3 -14.31 52.88 71.67
C ARG A 3 -15.45 51.96 71.22
N ALA A 4 -15.55 50.67 71.48
CA ALA A 4 -14.93 49.74 72.42
C ALA A 4 -15.63 48.39 72.26
N ASN A 5 -14.90 47.32 72.68
CA ASN A 5 -15.38 46.08 73.36
C ASN A 5 -16.40 45.20 72.59
N GLY A 6 -16.31 43.94 72.55
CA GLY A 6 -15.62 42.94 73.37
C GLY A 6 -16.36 41.63 73.26
N ALA A 7 -15.71 40.60 73.62
CA ALA A 7 -16.17 39.31 74.13
C ALA A 7 -15.81 38.09 73.31
N VAL A 8 -14.98 37.31 73.92
CA VAL A 8 -14.46 35.97 73.71
C VAL A 8 -15.56 34.93 73.94
N HIS A 9 -15.68 33.97 73.02
CA HIS A 9 -16.13 32.63 73.32
C HIS A 9 -15.39 31.62 72.47
N GLY A 10 -14.57 30.81 73.06
CA GLY A 10 -13.91 29.69 72.45
C GLY A 10 -14.89 28.56 72.12
N VAL A 11 -14.68 27.92 71.00
CA VAL A 11 -15.28 26.61 70.71
C VAL A 11 -14.19 25.71 70.12
N CYS A 12 -14.12 24.51 70.64
CA CYS A 12 -13.20 23.41 70.39
C CYS A 12 -13.04 23.12 68.88
N ASP A 13 -11.78 23.03 68.48
CA ASP A 13 -11.34 22.35 67.27
C ASP A 13 -11.43 20.81 67.38
N THR A 14 -12.31 20.23 66.57
CA THR A 14 -12.26 18.81 66.25
C THR A 14 -11.65 18.67 64.86
N PRO A 15 -10.61 17.82 64.66
CA PRO A 15 -9.99 17.66 63.33
C PRO A 15 -10.92 16.86 62.41
N ALA A 16 -11.17 17.44 61.20
CA ALA A 16 -11.90 16.79 60.11
C ALA A 16 -11.13 15.55 59.59
N PRO A 17 -11.83 14.48 59.17
CA PRO A 17 -11.18 13.28 58.66
C PRO A 17 -10.52 13.57 57.30
N VAL A 18 -9.24 13.18 57.19
CA VAL A 18 -8.47 13.15 55.94
C VAL A 18 -9.20 12.27 54.92
N ARG A 19 -9.79 12.87 53.91
CA ARG A 19 -10.33 12.16 52.73
C ARG A 19 -9.16 11.53 51.99
N SER A 20 -9.02 10.23 52.11
CA SER A 20 -8.22 9.39 51.26
C SER A 20 -8.78 9.51 49.81
N THR A 21 -8.09 10.25 48.93
CA THR A 21 -8.37 10.28 47.48
C THR A 21 -7.87 8.98 46.90
N ARG A 22 -8.71 7.91 46.94
CA ARG A 22 -8.53 6.77 46.06
C ARG A 22 -8.69 7.30 44.62
N ARG A 23 -7.61 7.37 43.85
CA ARG A 23 -7.64 7.57 42.39
C ARG A 23 -8.53 6.47 41.81
N PRO A 24 -9.47 6.78 40.92
CA PRO A 24 -10.33 5.77 40.31
C PRO A 24 -9.48 4.79 39.48
N ALA A 25 -9.79 3.51 39.60
CA ALA A 25 -9.07 2.40 38.98
C ALA A 25 -8.91 2.57 37.43
N THR A 26 -9.81 3.32 36.79
CA THR A 26 -9.80 3.67 35.36
C THR A 26 -8.60 4.55 34.96
N GLN A 27 -8.12 5.44 35.84
CA GLN A 27 -6.96 6.29 35.54
C GLN A 27 -5.63 5.51 35.62
N ILE A 28 -5.55 4.49 36.48
CA ILE A 28 -4.34 3.66 36.63
C ILE A 28 -4.22 2.73 35.41
N GLY A 29 -5.32 2.17 34.91
CA GLY A 29 -5.35 1.32 33.72
C GLY A 29 -4.90 2.09 32.46
N SER A 30 -5.43 3.28 32.23
CA SER A 30 -5.06 4.11 31.08
C SER A 30 -3.58 4.52 31.09
N PHE A 31 -3.00 4.80 32.26
CA PHE A 31 -1.60 5.18 32.39
C PHE A 31 -0.63 3.99 32.17
N LEU A 32 -1.03 2.78 32.50
CA LEU A 32 -0.26 1.55 32.28
C LEU A 32 -0.26 1.20 30.75
N ILE A 33 -1.41 1.29 30.10
CA ILE A 33 -1.58 1.08 28.64
C ILE A 33 -0.63 2.01 27.86
N VAL A 34 -0.66 3.30 28.14
CA VAL A 34 0.22 4.30 27.47
C VAL A 34 1.70 3.98 27.68
N LYS A 35 2.11 3.44 28.84
CA LYS A 35 3.52 3.09 29.11
C LYS A 35 4.00 1.89 28.30
N ARG A 36 3.17 0.87 28.10
CA ARG A 36 3.54 -0.34 27.35
C ARG A 36 3.71 -0.02 25.86
N PHE A 37 2.77 0.71 25.28
CA PHE A 37 2.86 1.17 23.90
C PHE A 37 4.11 2.04 23.65
N ILE A 38 4.37 3.03 24.52
CA ILE A 38 5.58 3.87 24.44
C ILE A 38 6.86 3.03 24.51
N ALA A 39 6.87 1.97 25.33
CA ALA A 39 8.02 1.07 25.42
C ALA A 39 8.25 0.33 24.09
N ALA A 40 7.19 -0.17 23.45
CA ALA A 40 7.27 -0.85 22.17
C ALA A 40 7.68 0.12 21.03
N GLU A 41 7.06 1.30 20.96
CA GLU A 41 7.42 2.35 20.00
C GLU A 41 8.89 2.78 20.15
N ARG A 42 9.33 3.02 21.39
CA ARG A 42 10.72 3.39 21.65
C ARG A 42 11.70 2.30 21.24
N ALA A 43 11.38 1.04 21.53
CA ALA A 43 12.24 -0.09 21.16
C ALA A 43 12.38 -0.20 19.64
N LEU A 44 11.28 -0.08 18.91
CA LEU A 44 11.27 -0.07 17.46
C LEU A 44 12.12 1.08 16.89
N ARG A 45 11.94 2.30 17.38
CA ARG A 45 12.62 3.50 16.92
C ARG A 45 14.12 3.54 17.23
N THR A 46 14.58 2.86 18.28
CA THR A 46 15.99 2.91 18.72
C THR A 46 16.79 1.66 18.41
N ALA A 47 16.14 0.59 17.95
CA ALA A 47 16.82 -0.63 17.55
C ALA A 47 17.65 -0.42 16.27
N ALA A 48 18.75 -1.15 16.16
CA ALA A 48 19.43 -1.26 14.86
C ALA A 48 18.51 -1.95 13.85
N PRO A 49 18.54 -1.57 12.54
CA PRO A 49 17.63 -2.07 11.52
C PRO A 49 17.49 -3.60 11.49
N HIS A 50 18.58 -4.32 11.58
CA HIS A 50 18.61 -5.79 11.59
C HIS A 50 18.17 -6.43 12.93
N GLN A 51 18.01 -5.66 14.00
CA GLN A 51 17.58 -6.10 15.33
C GLN A 51 16.16 -5.64 15.69
N LEU A 52 15.46 -5.03 14.77
CA LEU A 52 14.14 -4.42 14.97
C LEU A 52 13.15 -5.44 15.57
N LEU A 53 13.09 -6.65 14.99
CA LEU A 53 12.16 -7.69 15.44
C LEU A 53 12.55 -8.31 16.76
N ASP A 54 13.84 -8.44 17.05
CA ASP A 54 14.33 -8.94 18.35
C ASP A 54 14.02 -7.94 19.46
N ALA A 55 14.17 -6.64 19.20
CA ALA A 55 13.84 -5.58 20.14
C ALA A 55 12.34 -5.55 20.43
N LEU A 56 11.50 -5.62 19.38
CA LEU A 56 10.05 -5.72 19.54
C LEU A 56 9.66 -6.97 20.32
N GLY A 57 10.19 -8.15 19.95
CA GLY A 57 9.88 -9.41 20.60
C GLY A 57 10.20 -9.42 22.10
N ARG A 58 11.30 -8.79 22.51
CA ARG A 58 11.64 -8.62 23.95
C ARG A 58 10.59 -7.79 24.67
N VAL A 59 10.24 -6.63 24.14
CA VAL A 59 9.26 -5.74 24.76
C VAL A 59 7.88 -6.38 24.82
N LEU A 60 7.44 -7.07 23.76
CA LEU A 60 6.14 -7.74 23.78
C LEU A 60 6.10 -8.88 24.79
N LYS A 61 7.20 -9.63 24.99
CA LYS A 61 7.32 -10.62 26.05
C LYS A 61 7.24 -10.01 27.45
N GLU A 62 7.95 -8.91 27.68
CA GLU A 62 8.03 -8.24 28.98
C GLU A 62 6.75 -7.50 29.36
N GLN A 63 6.11 -6.82 28.41
CA GLN A 63 5.01 -5.90 28.67
C GLN A 63 3.62 -6.50 28.40
N TYR A 64 3.51 -7.49 27.50
CA TYR A 64 2.25 -8.10 27.07
C TYR A 64 2.16 -9.60 27.39
N ALA A 65 3.14 -10.15 28.09
CA ALA A 65 3.26 -11.58 28.34
C ALA A 65 3.23 -12.44 27.08
N ALA A 66 3.69 -11.90 25.95
CA ALA A 66 3.74 -12.63 24.69
C ALA A 66 4.70 -13.82 24.78
N GLU A 67 4.24 -15.01 24.41
CA GLU A 67 5.06 -16.23 24.44
C GLU A 67 5.87 -16.39 23.15
N ALA A 68 5.26 -15.99 22.01
CA ALA A 68 5.91 -15.98 20.71
C ALA A 68 5.50 -14.73 19.91
N VAL A 69 6.47 -14.20 19.16
CA VAL A 69 6.28 -13.04 18.27
C VAL A 69 6.94 -13.40 16.96
N GLU A 70 6.19 -13.27 15.87
CA GLU A 70 6.66 -13.56 14.52
C GLU A 70 6.16 -12.47 13.56
N PHE A 71 7.03 -11.96 12.72
CA PHE A 71 6.65 -11.06 11.64
C PHE A 71 6.73 -11.80 10.30
N LEU A 72 5.60 -11.83 9.62
CA LEU A 72 5.42 -12.45 8.32
C LEU A 72 5.27 -11.35 7.26
N MET A 73 6.21 -11.26 6.34
CA MET A 73 6.23 -10.25 5.29
C MET A 73 5.63 -10.78 4.00
N ALA A 74 4.80 -9.99 3.32
CA ALA A 74 4.21 -10.36 2.04
C ALA A 74 5.28 -10.41 0.95
N ASP A 75 5.26 -11.46 0.13
CA ASP A 75 6.13 -11.56 -1.04
C ASP A 75 5.74 -10.58 -2.15
N TYR A 76 6.58 -10.45 -3.17
CA TYR A 76 6.32 -9.56 -4.30
C TYR A 76 5.07 -9.94 -5.10
N GLY A 77 4.69 -11.20 -5.17
CA GLY A 77 3.48 -11.68 -5.82
C GLY A 77 2.23 -11.67 -4.94
N LEU A 78 2.33 -11.24 -3.67
CA LEU A 78 1.23 -11.30 -2.67
C LEU A 78 0.61 -12.70 -2.55
N SER A 79 1.39 -13.74 -2.78
CA SER A 79 0.96 -15.14 -2.77
C SER A 79 1.24 -15.85 -1.45
N VAL A 80 2.29 -15.44 -0.76
CA VAL A 80 2.72 -16.00 0.52
C VAL A 80 3.15 -14.89 1.49
N LEU A 81 3.07 -15.21 2.78
CA LEU A 81 3.65 -14.45 3.88
C LEU A 81 4.91 -15.18 4.34
N GLN A 82 6.04 -14.52 4.26
CA GLN A 82 7.34 -15.11 4.59
C GLN A 82 7.85 -14.61 5.94
N PRO A 83 8.31 -15.52 6.81
CA PRO A 83 8.92 -15.11 8.08
C PRO A 83 10.19 -14.30 7.81
N VAL A 84 10.30 -13.17 8.49
CA VAL A 84 11.53 -12.38 8.48
C VAL A 84 12.50 -13.00 9.47
N SER A 85 13.53 -13.65 8.95
CA SER A 85 14.56 -14.33 9.75
C SER A 85 15.92 -14.27 9.07
N VAL A 86 16.97 -14.25 9.87
CA VAL A 86 18.33 -14.42 9.35
C VAL A 86 18.51 -15.88 8.89
N PRO A 87 19.10 -16.16 7.73
CA PRO A 87 19.39 -17.54 7.30
C PRO A 87 20.26 -18.31 8.31
N PRO A 88 20.05 -19.63 8.49
CA PRO A 88 19.08 -20.47 7.81
C PRO A 88 17.64 -20.23 8.29
N ARG A 89 16.68 -20.20 7.35
CA ARG A 89 15.26 -20.02 7.66
C ARG A 89 14.76 -21.20 8.48
N THR A 90 14.18 -20.91 9.64
CA THR A 90 13.66 -21.92 10.58
C THR A 90 12.15 -22.12 10.47
N SER A 91 11.44 -21.25 9.75
CA SER A 91 10.00 -21.31 9.52
C SER A 91 9.67 -21.29 8.02
N TRP A 92 8.48 -21.83 7.69
CA TRP A 92 8.02 -21.98 6.32
C TRP A 92 7.12 -20.83 5.91
N PRO A 93 7.09 -20.45 4.61
CA PRO A 93 6.13 -19.50 4.08
C PRO A 93 4.69 -19.94 4.36
N VAL A 94 3.84 -18.98 4.72
CA VAL A 94 2.42 -19.19 4.98
C VAL A 94 1.62 -18.66 3.80
N SER A 95 0.69 -19.44 3.25
CA SER A 95 -0.18 -18.98 2.17
C SER A 95 -1.05 -17.81 2.63
N VAL A 96 -1.22 -16.80 1.76
CA VAL A 96 -2.21 -15.73 1.97
C VAL A 96 -3.65 -16.24 1.80
N PHE A 97 -3.84 -17.45 1.26
CA PHE A 97 -5.14 -18.07 1.08
C PHE A 97 -5.43 -19.10 2.18
N ASN A 98 -6.66 -19.06 2.72
CA ASN A 98 -7.19 -20.06 3.65
C ASN A 98 -6.39 -20.27 4.95
N THR A 99 -5.57 -19.28 5.37
CA THR A 99 -4.83 -19.32 6.63
C THR A 99 -5.30 -18.19 7.56
N PRO A 100 -5.15 -18.33 8.89
CA PRO A 100 -5.47 -17.26 9.83
C PRO A 100 -4.68 -15.95 9.55
N ALA A 101 -3.37 -16.04 9.33
CA ALA A 101 -2.55 -14.90 8.97
C ALA A 101 -2.96 -14.28 7.60
N GLY A 102 -3.26 -15.14 6.62
CA GLY A 102 -3.76 -14.69 5.31
C GLY A 102 -5.11 -13.98 5.39
N ARG A 103 -6.02 -14.40 6.32
CA ARG A 103 -7.27 -13.68 6.56
C ARG A 103 -7.03 -12.29 7.15
N ALA A 104 -6.11 -12.16 8.11
CA ALA A 104 -5.73 -10.85 8.66
C ALA A 104 -5.13 -9.96 7.58
N PHE A 105 -4.22 -10.49 6.76
CA PHE A 105 -3.61 -9.80 5.63
C PHE A 105 -4.64 -9.31 4.61
N GLY A 106 -5.57 -10.17 4.19
CA GLY A 106 -6.59 -9.84 3.19
C GLY A 106 -7.63 -8.86 3.72
N SER A 107 -8.20 -9.12 4.90
CA SER A 107 -9.26 -8.29 5.47
C SER A 107 -8.78 -6.97 6.10
N GLN A 108 -7.47 -6.84 6.33
CA GLN A 108 -6.88 -5.71 7.05
C GLN A 108 -7.49 -5.50 8.46
N ARG A 109 -7.88 -6.61 9.09
CA ARG A 109 -8.43 -6.64 10.44
C ARG A 109 -7.68 -7.67 11.26
N CYS A 110 -7.55 -7.44 12.56
CA CYS A 110 -7.03 -8.43 13.48
C CYS A 110 -7.83 -9.74 13.37
N HIS A 111 -7.12 -10.86 13.40
CA HIS A 111 -7.72 -12.19 13.41
C HIS A 111 -7.15 -13.01 14.59
N ALA A 112 -8.03 -13.46 15.47
CA ALA A 112 -7.65 -14.32 16.61
C ALA A 112 -7.76 -15.80 16.23
N GLU A 113 -6.69 -16.55 16.42
CA GLU A 113 -6.62 -17.99 16.30
C GLU A 113 -6.52 -18.64 17.69
N HIS A 114 -7.49 -19.47 18.04
CA HIS A 114 -7.48 -20.21 19.31
C HIS A 114 -6.65 -21.49 19.18
N CYS A 115 -5.57 -21.58 19.94
CA CYS A 115 -4.71 -22.76 19.99
C CYS A 115 -5.32 -23.85 20.87
N ARG A 116 -4.98 -25.13 20.61
CA ARG A 116 -5.51 -26.28 21.36
C ARG A 116 -5.11 -26.30 22.84
N ASP A 117 -4.04 -25.62 23.21
CA ASP A 117 -3.50 -25.52 24.56
C ASP A 117 -4.05 -24.33 25.37
N GLY A 118 -5.11 -23.67 24.86
CA GLY A 118 -5.76 -22.53 25.52
C GLY A 118 -5.12 -21.17 25.20
N ARG A 119 -3.99 -21.14 24.52
CA ARG A 119 -3.37 -19.90 24.04
C ARG A 119 -4.17 -19.27 22.89
N VAL A 120 -3.95 -17.99 22.67
CA VAL A 120 -4.51 -17.27 21.52
C VAL A 120 -3.39 -16.61 20.74
N ARG A 121 -3.38 -16.83 19.43
CA ARG A 121 -2.49 -16.14 18.49
C ARG A 121 -3.27 -15.05 17.78
N LEU A 122 -2.88 -13.81 18.00
CA LEU A 122 -3.39 -12.65 17.27
C LEU A 122 -2.56 -12.45 16.00
N HIS A 123 -3.24 -12.35 14.87
CA HIS A 123 -2.65 -11.99 13.58
C HIS A 123 -3.05 -10.55 13.27
N LEU A 124 -2.11 -9.63 13.35
CA LEU A 124 -2.29 -8.19 13.24
C LEU A 124 -1.77 -7.72 11.88
N PRO A 125 -2.59 -7.12 11.02
CA PRO A 125 -2.11 -6.60 9.74
C PRO A 125 -1.10 -5.48 9.98
N VAL A 126 0.02 -5.55 9.25
CA VAL A 126 1.04 -4.51 9.25
C VAL A 126 0.89 -3.72 7.96
N THR A 127 0.43 -2.48 8.10
CA THR A 127 0.02 -1.63 6.97
C THR A 127 0.59 -0.23 7.12
N VAL A 128 1.01 0.37 6.02
CA VAL A 128 1.48 1.75 5.99
C VAL A 128 0.72 2.54 4.94
N ARG A 129 -0.12 3.48 5.35
CA ARG A 129 -0.95 4.32 4.47
C ARG A 129 -1.78 3.51 3.46
N GLY A 130 -2.28 2.34 3.88
CA GLY A 130 -3.03 1.42 3.02
C GLY A 130 -2.17 0.35 2.35
N ASP A 131 -0.85 0.52 2.25
CA ASP A 131 0.04 -0.50 1.69
C ASP A 131 0.25 -1.66 2.66
N ARG A 132 0.03 -2.89 2.18
CA ARG A 132 0.03 -4.12 2.96
C ARG A 132 1.43 -4.71 3.02
N ILE A 133 2.12 -4.48 4.14
CA ILE A 133 3.51 -4.92 4.32
C ILE A 133 3.57 -6.39 4.74
N GLY A 134 2.68 -6.81 5.67
CA GLY A 134 2.70 -8.16 6.20
C GLY A 134 1.74 -8.37 7.37
N VAL A 135 2.06 -9.32 8.24
CA VAL A 135 1.30 -9.68 9.43
C VAL A 135 2.22 -9.88 10.63
N LEU A 136 1.96 -9.19 11.72
CA LEU A 136 2.57 -9.46 13.01
C LEU A 136 1.72 -10.49 13.75
N SER A 137 2.30 -11.66 14.07
CA SER A 137 1.65 -12.73 14.82
C SER A 137 2.17 -12.75 16.24
N VAL A 138 1.29 -12.56 17.23
CA VAL A 138 1.63 -12.53 18.66
C VAL A 138 0.84 -13.61 19.38
N THR A 139 1.54 -14.54 20.02
CA THR A 139 0.91 -15.60 20.82
C THR A 139 0.82 -15.16 22.27
N LEU A 140 -0.38 -15.14 22.83
CA LEU A 140 -0.71 -14.70 24.18
C LEU A 140 -1.24 -15.87 25.04
N PRO A 141 -1.11 -15.81 26.37
CA PRO A 141 -1.44 -16.90 27.28
C PRO A 141 -2.91 -17.35 27.24
N GLY A 142 -3.83 -16.48 26.82
CA GLY A 142 -5.25 -16.83 26.75
C GLY A 142 -6.13 -15.70 26.19
N PRO A 143 -7.46 -15.99 26.06
CA PRO A 143 -8.40 -15.09 25.39
C PRO A 143 -8.62 -13.76 26.13
N ASP A 144 -8.44 -13.70 27.42
CA ASP A 144 -8.58 -12.45 28.20
C ASP A 144 -7.45 -11.48 27.91
N HIS A 145 -6.20 -11.97 27.81
CA HIS A 145 -5.05 -11.18 27.36
C HIS A 145 -5.24 -10.69 25.94
N ALA A 146 -5.68 -11.58 25.03
CA ALA A 146 -5.90 -11.22 23.65
C ALA A 146 -6.93 -10.08 23.50
N ARG A 147 -8.10 -10.18 24.17
CA ARG A 147 -9.13 -9.13 24.13
C ARG A 147 -8.69 -7.80 24.73
N HIS A 148 -7.88 -7.86 25.79
CA HIS A 148 -7.39 -6.66 26.48
C HIS A 148 -6.33 -5.91 25.65
N ASP A 149 -5.45 -6.65 24.98
CA ASP A 149 -4.25 -6.11 24.34
C ASP A 149 -4.39 -5.89 22.83
N GLU A 150 -5.47 -6.39 22.18
CA GLU A 150 -5.65 -6.36 20.72
C GLU A 150 -5.51 -4.95 20.13
N ALA A 151 -6.21 -3.96 20.69
CA ALA A 151 -6.22 -2.61 20.16
C ALA A 151 -4.81 -1.97 20.21
N GLU A 152 -4.12 -2.13 21.33
CA GLU A 152 -2.77 -1.59 21.54
C GLU A 152 -1.74 -2.30 20.64
N LEU A 153 -1.88 -3.61 20.47
CA LEU A 153 -1.02 -4.39 19.57
C LEU A 153 -1.26 -4.05 18.09
N CYS A 154 -2.48 -3.64 17.70
CA CYS A 154 -2.75 -3.09 16.36
C CYS A 154 -1.96 -1.79 16.12
N GLU A 155 -1.93 -0.87 17.10
CA GLU A 155 -1.13 0.35 17.00
C GLU A 155 0.38 0.04 16.92
N VAL A 156 0.86 -0.95 17.69
CA VAL A 156 2.25 -1.43 17.60
C VAL A 156 2.55 -1.99 16.21
N ALA A 157 1.62 -2.71 15.58
CA ALA A 157 1.79 -3.23 14.22
C ALA A 157 1.89 -2.11 13.18
N GLU A 158 1.15 -1.01 13.33
CA GLU A 158 1.28 0.16 12.46
C GLU A 158 2.64 0.85 12.60
N VAL A 159 3.15 0.99 13.83
CA VAL A 159 4.49 1.53 14.08
C VAL A 159 5.54 0.62 13.46
N LEU A 160 5.44 -0.71 13.66
CA LEU A 160 6.35 -1.68 13.06
C LEU A 160 6.42 -1.51 11.53
N GLY A 161 5.29 -1.35 10.87
CA GLY A 161 5.25 -1.17 9.41
C GLY A 161 6.10 0.03 8.94
N ARG A 162 5.98 1.16 9.62
CA ARG A 162 6.77 2.37 9.31
C ARG A 162 8.26 2.17 9.54
N GLU A 163 8.62 1.55 10.66
CA GLU A 163 10.01 1.29 11.01
C GLU A 163 10.65 0.24 10.07
N VAL A 164 9.88 -0.75 9.60
CA VAL A 164 10.34 -1.71 8.58
C VAL A 164 10.70 -0.99 7.28
N LEU A 165 9.84 -0.09 6.78
CA LEU A 165 10.12 0.68 5.55
C LEU A 165 11.34 1.61 5.70
N VAL A 166 11.60 2.12 6.90
CA VAL A 166 12.82 2.89 7.17
C VAL A 166 14.03 1.96 7.21
N ALA A 167 13.91 0.81 7.87
CA ALA A 167 15.00 -0.16 8.02
C ALA A 167 15.42 -0.81 6.68
N GLU A 168 14.51 -0.97 5.72
CA GLU A 168 14.82 -1.46 4.36
C GLU A 168 15.90 -0.64 3.64
N ARG A 169 16.15 0.60 4.07
CA ARG A 169 17.22 1.45 3.52
C ARG A 169 18.63 1.04 3.97
N ASP A 170 18.72 0.35 5.13
CA ASP A 170 19.99 0.12 5.82
C ASP A 170 20.28 -1.39 5.98
N THR A 171 19.34 -2.28 5.62
CA THR A 171 19.49 -3.73 5.68
C THR A 171 18.69 -4.45 4.60
N ASP A 172 19.27 -5.50 4.02
CA ASP A 172 18.59 -6.36 3.04
C ASP A 172 17.62 -7.36 3.67
N LEU A 173 17.55 -7.44 5.00
CA LEU A 173 16.79 -8.46 5.73
C LEU A 173 15.32 -8.52 5.29
N PHE A 174 14.67 -7.37 5.19
CA PHE A 174 13.26 -7.26 4.84
C PHE A 174 13.03 -7.45 3.34
N VAL A 175 13.89 -6.90 2.49
CA VAL A 175 13.85 -7.11 1.03
C VAL A 175 14.04 -8.60 0.70
N GLN A 176 14.96 -9.30 1.40
CA GLN A 176 15.14 -10.75 1.25
C GLN A 176 13.89 -11.55 1.68
N ALA A 177 13.19 -11.10 2.72
CA ALA A 177 11.96 -11.75 3.16
C ALA A 177 10.82 -11.60 2.14
N ARG A 178 10.80 -10.56 1.31
CA ARG A 178 9.82 -10.41 0.22
C ARG A 178 10.04 -11.35 -0.97
N ARG A 179 11.19 -12.05 -1.04
CA ARG A 179 11.53 -12.91 -2.15
C ARG A 179 11.09 -14.35 -1.88
N LYS A 180 9.98 -14.75 -2.46
CA LYS A 180 9.56 -16.16 -2.48
C LYS A 180 10.56 -16.99 -3.30
N ASP A 181 10.94 -16.48 -4.47
CA ASP A 181 11.87 -17.07 -5.41
C ASP A 181 13.02 -16.08 -5.72
N ARG A 182 14.03 -16.56 -6.43
CA ARG A 182 15.15 -15.71 -6.86
C ARG A 182 14.68 -14.74 -7.93
N LEU A 183 14.87 -13.45 -7.69
CA LEU A 183 14.63 -12.40 -8.69
C LEU A 183 15.75 -12.37 -9.73
N THR A 184 15.40 -12.06 -10.97
CA THR A 184 16.38 -11.60 -11.98
C THR A 184 16.81 -10.18 -11.64
N LEU A 185 17.93 -9.71 -12.22
CA LEU A 185 18.36 -8.33 -12.02
C LEU A 185 17.31 -7.33 -12.55
N ALA A 186 16.68 -7.63 -13.68
CA ALA A 186 15.60 -6.82 -14.23
C ALA A 186 14.42 -6.69 -13.27
N ALA A 187 13.97 -7.81 -12.67
CA ALA A 187 12.89 -7.81 -11.68
C ALA A 187 13.27 -7.02 -10.42
N GLU A 188 14.51 -7.12 -9.96
CA GLU A 188 15.01 -6.33 -8.84
C GLU A 188 14.92 -4.83 -9.12
N MET A 189 15.40 -4.40 -10.30
CA MET A 189 15.35 -2.98 -10.72
C MET A 189 13.91 -2.47 -10.78
N GLN A 190 12.98 -3.26 -11.32
CA GLN A 190 11.56 -2.87 -11.40
C GLN A 190 10.93 -2.74 -10.02
N TRP A 191 11.15 -3.70 -9.11
CA TRP A 191 10.60 -3.60 -7.76
C TRP A 191 11.17 -2.43 -6.96
N GLN A 192 12.43 -2.05 -7.19
CA GLN A 192 13.02 -0.85 -6.59
C GLN A 192 12.46 0.45 -7.20
N LEU A 193 12.01 0.41 -8.45
CA LEU A 193 11.43 1.55 -9.14
C LEU A 193 9.98 1.83 -8.72
N LEU A 194 9.20 0.76 -8.48
CA LEU A 194 7.79 0.87 -8.13
C LEU A 194 7.57 1.62 -6.81
N PRO A 195 6.54 2.49 -6.72
CA PRO A 195 6.11 3.08 -5.46
C PRO A 195 5.39 2.03 -4.60
N GLY A 196 4.87 2.44 -3.42
CA GLY A 196 3.98 1.60 -2.64
C GLY A 196 2.77 1.12 -3.46
N ARG A 197 2.30 -0.09 -3.15
CA ARG A 197 1.19 -0.72 -3.91
C ARG A 197 -0.17 -0.14 -3.60
N SER A 198 -0.33 0.47 -2.45
CA SER A 198 -1.58 1.11 -2.06
C SER A 198 -1.31 2.41 -1.33
N PHE A 199 -2.24 3.34 -1.48
CA PHE A 199 -2.18 4.63 -0.82
C PHE A 199 -3.60 5.14 -0.56
N SER A 200 -3.90 5.49 0.69
CA SER A 200 -5.22 5.94 1.11
C SER A 200 -5.16 7.34 1.70
N LEU A 201 -6.01 8.21 1.19
CA LEU A 201 -6.34 9.52 1.74
C LEU A 201 -7.86 9.66 1.89
N PRO A 202 -8.37 10.65 2.62
CA PRO A 202 -9.82 10.89 2.70
C PRO A 202 -10.49 11.04 1.33
N GLU A 203 -9.79 11.61 0.37
CA GLU A 203 -10.30 11.94 -0.96
C GLU A 203 -10.27 10.77 -1.95
N TYR A 204 -9.40 9.79 -1.76
CA TYR A 204 -9.26 8.65 -2.66
C TYR A 204 -8.52 7.47 -2.04
N ASP A 205 -8.74 6.28 -2.62
CA ASP A 205 -7.93 5.09 -2.40
C ASP A 205 -7.28 4.65 -3.72
N LEU A 206 -5.96 4.48 -3.70
CA LEU A 206 -5.18 3.96 -4.82
C LEU A 206 -4.66 2.56 -4.47
N ALA A 207 -4.73 1.64 -5.43
CA ALA A 207 -4.10 0.33 -5.31
C ALA A 207 -3.59 -0.17 -6.67
N ALA A 208 -2.47 -0.88 -6.67
CA ALA A 208 -1.88 -1.43 -7.89
C ALA A 208 -1.31 -2.83 -7.65
N GLN A 209 -1.33 -3.65 -8.69
CA GLN A 209 -0.65 -4.94 -8.73
C GLN A 209 -0.12 -5.21 -10.13
N LEU A 210 1.09 -5.75 -10.18
CA LEU A 210 1.80 -6.17 -11.37
C LEU A 210 2.11 -7.66 -11.27
N GLU A 211 1.81 -8.42 -12.32
CA GLU A 211 2.13 -9.83 -12.48
C GLU A 211 2.75 -10.09 -13.88
N PRO A 212 3.70 -11.01 -14.01
CA PRO A 212 4.31 -11.84 -12.96
C PRO A 212 5.33 -11.08 -12.11
N ALA A 213 5.48 -11.47 -10.84
CA ALA A 213 6.37 -10.78 -9.91
C ALA A 213 7.87 -11.05 -10.15
N TYR A 214 8.21 -12.06 -10.94
CA TYR A 214 9.58 -12.60 -11.09
C TYR A 214 10.10 -12.57 -12.53
N ALA A 215 9.27 -12.18 -13.49
CA ALA A 215 9.64 -11.92 -14.89
C ALA A 215 9.32 -10.43 -15.22
N ILE A 216 9.87 -9.87 -16.30
CA ILE A 216 9.75 -8.44 -16.63
C ILE A 216 9.60 -8.26 -18.12
N PHE A 217 8.54 -7.51 -18.48
CA PHE A 217 8.21 -7.13 -19.84
C PHE A 217 8.09 -5.61 -20.03
N GLY A 218 8.25 -4.81 -18.95
CA GLY A 218 8.39 -3.36 -19.05
C GLY A 218 7.24 -2.53 -18.49
N ASP A 219 6.15 -3.14 -18.04
CA ASP A 219 5.04 -2.43 -17.40
C ASP A 219 5.46 -1.78 -16.09
N ASN A 220 4.94 -0.58 -15.83
CA ASN A 220 5.19 0.11 -14.58
C ASN A 220 4.07 1.09 -14.25
N TYR A 221 4.00 1.49 -13.00
CA TYR A 221 3.18 2.61 -12.54
C TYR A 221 3.97 3.48 -11.58
N ASP A 222 3.64 4.75 -11.55
CA ASP A 222 4.20 5.69 -10.58
C ASP A 222 3.15 6.68 -10.12
N TRP A 223 3.24 7.14 -8.89
CA TRP A 223 2.34 8.15 -8.37
C TRP A 223 3.03 9.10 -7.41
N SER A 224 2.46 10.29 -7.28
CA SER A 224 2.87 11.28 -6.29
C SER A 224 1.68 12.10 -5.85
N ALA A 225 1.54 12.28 -4.54
CA ALA A 225 0.46 13.03 -3.94
C ALA A 225 0.98 14.29 -3.24
N THR A 226 0.24 15.38 -3.39
CA THR A 226 0.36 16.61 -2.61
C THR A 226 -1.00 16.89 -1.94
N ALA A 227 -1.13 18.03 -1.24
CA ALA A 227 -2.39 18.42 -0.62
C ALA A 227 -3.54 18.61 -1.64
N ASP A 228 -3.20 19.02 -2.87
CA ASP A 228 -4.18 19.43 -3.87
C ASP A 228 -4.11 18.64 -5.17
N ARG A 229 -3.09 17.81 -5.35
CA ARG A 229 -2.85 17.07 -6.60
C ARG A 229 -2.48 15.62 -6.35
N LEU A 230 -3.02 14.73 -7.19
CA LEU A 230 -2.54 13.36 -7.36
C LEU A 230 -2.05 13.21 -8.80
N MET A 231 -0.77 12.90 -8.97
CA MET A 231 -0.23 12.49 -10.27
C MET A 231 -0.12 10.97 -10.30
N LEU A 232 -0.64 10.36 -11.36
CA LEU A 232 -0.60 8.92 -11.60
C LEU A 232 -0.12 8.67 -13.02
N TYR A 233 0.91 7.84 -13.17
CA TYR A 233 1.45 7.39 -14.44
C TYR A 233 1.31 5.89 -14.56
N VAL A 234 0.84 5.44 -15.70
CA VAL A 234 0.79 4.02 -16.08
C VAL A 234 1.60 3.89 -17.37
N THR A 235 2.57 3.02 -17.38
CA THR A 235 3.50 2.88 -18.51
C THR A 235 3.58 1.44 -18.97
N ASN A 236 3.80 1.28 -20.26
CA ASN A 236 4.04 -0.01 -20.90
C ASN A 236 5.29 0.13 -21.77
N GLY A 237 6.39 -0.49 -21.35
CA GLY A 237 7.68 -0.44 -22.00
C GLY A 237 7.83 -1.60 -23.00
N MET A 238 8.34 -1.31 -24.21
CA MET A 238 8.58 -2.38 -25.17
C MET A 238 9.79 -3.24 -24.78
N GLY A 239 9.75 -4.52 -25.15
CA GLY A 239 10.83 -5.48 -24.96
C GLY A 239 10.68 -6.33 -23.71
N GLU A 240 11.73 -7.06 -23.36
CA GLU A 240 11.74 -7.95 -22.20
C GLU A 240 13.07 -7.89 -21.42
N GLY A 241 13.05 -8.32 -20.17
CA GLY A 241 14.23 -8.46 -19.36
C GLY A 241 14.97 -7.16 -19.09
N MET A 242 16.30 -7.15 -19.25
CA MET A 242 17.14 -5.99 -18.90
C MET A 242 16.88 -4.76 -19.77
N GLU A 243 16.59 -4.94 -21.05
CA GLU A 243 16.37 -3.81 -21.96
C GLU A 243 15.08 -3.07 -21.61
N ALA A 244 13.99 -3.80 -21.39
CA ALA A 244 12.72 -3.24 -20.92
C ALA A 244 12.88 -2.52 -19.57
N SER A 245 13.58 -3.14 -18.61
CA SER A 245 13.81 -2.56 -17.29
C SER A 245 14.63 -1.27 -17.35
N LEU A 246 15.65 -1.18 -18.22
CA LEU A 246 16.46 0.04 -18.41
C LEU A 246 15.64 1.15 -19.07
N LEU A 247 14.85 0.82 -20.10
CA LEU A 247 13.95 1.75 -20.78
C LEU A 247 12.95 2.36 -19.79
N THR A 248 12.24 1.51 -19.05
CA THR A 248 11.26 1.93 -18.04
C THR A 248 11.90 2.75 -16.93
N THR A 249 13.09 2.34 -16.45
CA THR A 249 13.84 3.09 -15.44
C THR A 249 14.21 4.49 -15.93
N LEU A 250 14.69 4.63 -17.17
CA LEU A 250 15.01 5.93 -17.76
C LEU A 250 13.76 6.82 -17.86
N ALA A 251 12.67 6.29 -18.42
CA ALA A 251 11.43 7.04 -18.62
C ALA A 251 10.79 7.49 -17.31
N ILE A 252 10.63 6.58 -16.34
CA ILE A 252 10.04 6.91 -15.02
C ILE A 252 10.89 7.95 -14.28
N ASN A 253 12.22 7.84 -14.30
CA ASN A 253 13.07 8.84 -13.65
C ASN A 253 13.05 10.19 -14.37
N ALA A 254 12.92 10.23 -15.71
CA ALA A 254 12.72 11.46 -16.46
C ALA A 254 11.38 12.13 -16.10
N LEU A 255 10.27 11.37 -16.07
CA LEU A 255 8.97 11.85 -15.61
C LEU A 255 9.01 12.36 -14.16
N ARG A 256 9.65 11.64 -13.24
CA ARG A 256 9.84 12.07 -11.85
C ARG A 256 10.63 13.37 -11.74
N ASN A 257 11.68 13.51 -12.57
CA ASN A 257 12.49 14.73 -12.59
C ASN A 257 11.68 15.92 -13.10
N ALA A 258 10.95 15.76 -14.21
CA ALA A 258 10.08 16.80 -14.78
C ALA A 258 8.94 17.19 -13.80
N ARG A 259 8.29 16.22 -13.16
CA ARG A 259 7.30 16.46 -12.10
C ARG A 259 7.85 17.30 -10.95
N ARG A 260 9.06 16.99 -10.48
CA ARG A 260 9.73 17.75 -9.41
C ARG A 260 10.12 19.16 -9.84
N ALA A 261 10.29 19.42 -11.12
CA ALA A 261 10.48 20.75 -11.69
C ALA A 261 9.18 21.56 -11.76
N GLY A 262 8.02 20.95 -11.50
CA GLY A 262 6.72 21.63 -11.46
C GLY A 262 6.17 22.03 -12.82
N VAL A 263 6.64 21.41 -13.91
CA VAL A 263 6.14 21.68 -15.26
C VAL A 263 4.81 20.97 -15.51
N SER A 264 4.08 21.40 -16.55
CA SER A 264 2.81 20.81 -16.95
C SER A 264 2.93 19.32 -17.31
N ILE A 265 1.84 18.57 -17.26
CA ILE A 265 1.85 17.14 -17.60
C ILE A 265 2.28 16.89 -19.05
N ALA A 266 1.94 17.80 -19.96
CA ALA A 266 2.38 17.76 -21.35
C ALA A 266 3.91 17.98 -21.47
N ASP A 267 4.45 18.97 -20.76
CA ASP A 267 5.89 19.21 -20.70
C ASP A 267 6.65 18.04 -20.03
N GLN A 268 6.04 17.38 -19.05
CA GLN A 268 6.61 16.17 -18.43
C GLN A 268 6.76 15.04 -19.47
N ALA A 269 5.73 14.84 -20.30
CA ALA A 269 5.78 13.86 -21.38
C ALA A 269 6.88 14.22 -22.40
N ALA A 270 6.96 15.50 -22.83
CA ALA A 270 7.96 15.98 -23.77
C ALA A 270 9.40 15.82 -23.26
N LEU A 271 9.64 16.15 -21.98
CA LEU A 271 10.97 15.99 -21.37
C LEU A 271 11.37 14.51 -21.24
N ALA A 272 10.42 13.64 -20.92
CA ALA A 272 10.65 12.21 -20.86
C ALA A 272 10.89 11.62 -22.26
N ASP A 273 10.14 12.04 -23.26
CA ASP A 273 10.33 11.71 -24.68
C ASP A 273 11.75 12.03 -25.14
N GLN A 274 12.20 13.26 -24.92
CA GLN A 274 13.56 13.70 -25.25
C GLN A 274 14.64 12.85 -24.55
N ALA A 275 14.44 12.48 -23.28
CA ALA A 275 15.39 11.65 -22.56
C ALA A 275 15.46 10.22 -23.15
N VAL A 276 14.33 9.62 -23.48
CA VAL A 276 14.25 8.28 -24.07
C VAL A 276 14.80 8.31 -25.50
N TYR A 277 14.36 9.24 -26.32
CA TYR A 277 14.87 9.39 -27.71
C TYR A 277 16.36 9.69 -27.72
N GLY A 278 16.85 10.58 -26.85
CA GLY A 278 18.26 10.93 -26.74
C GLY A 278 19.16 9.71 -26.53
N HIS A 279 18.68 8.70 -25.79
CA HIS A 279 19.40 7.46 -25.53
C HIS A 279 19.18 6.39 -26.60
N TYR A 280 17.93 6.12 -26.97
CA TYR A 280 17.57 4.99 -27.83
C TYR A 280 17.45 5.34 -29.32
N ARG A 281 17.34 6.62 -29.68
CA ARG A 281 17.23 7.12 -31.08
C ARG A 281 16.11 6.44 -31.86
N GLY A 282 14.93 6.32 -31.26
CA GLY A 282 13.75 5.71 -31.86
C GLY A 282 13.74 4.18 -31.92
N ARG A 283 14.79 3.50 -31.46
CA ARG A 283 14.87 2.02 -31.46
C ARG A 283 13.97 1.38 -30.40
N CYS A 284 13.82 2.04 -29.27
CA CYS A 284 12.93 1.65 -28.20
C CYS A 284 12.05 2.84 -27.83
N HIS A 285 10.81 2.55 -27.51
CA HIS A 285 9.83 3.53 -27.10
C HIS A 285 8.97 2.98 -25.97
N LEU A 286 8.25 3.85 -25.29
CA LEU A 286 7.45 3.50 -24.12
C LEU A 286 6.08 4.16 -24.22
N SER A 287 5.03 3.36 -24.19
CA SER A 287 3.65 3.84 -24.10
C SER A 287 3.36 4.34 -22.70
N VAL A 288 2.66 5.47 -22.59
CA VAL A 288 2.31 6.05 -21.30
C VAL A 288 0.89 6.59 -21.28
N LEU A 289 0.28 6.53 -20.10
CA LEU A 289 -0.96 7.21 -19.77
C LEU A 289 -0.70 8.02 -18.49
N LEU A 290 -0.63 9.34 -18.63
CA LEU A 290 -0.27 10.26 -17.55
C LEU A 290 -1.50 11.03 -17.09
N PHE A 291 -1.70 11.13 -15.77
CA PHE A 291 -2.83 11.81 -15.14
C PHE A 291 -2.36 12.80 -14.09
N ASP A 292 -2.97 13.97 -14.08
CA ASP A 292 -2.83 14.99 -13.05
C ASP A 292 -4.22 15.36 -12.52
N PHE A 293 -4.61 14.78 -11.38
CA PHE A 293 -5.90 15.00 -10.72
C PHE A 293 -5.83 16.21 -9.82
N ASP A 294 -6.73 17.17 -10.00
CA ASP A 294 -7.02 18.21 -9.03
C ASP A 294 -7.97 17.63 -7.96
N VAL A 295 -7.45 17.47 -6.74
CA VAL A 295 -8.17 16.80 -5.64
C VAL A 295 -9.39 17.61 -5.16
N ALA A 296 -9.37 18.94 -5.33
CA ALA A 296 -10.46 19.80 -4.88
C ALA A 296 -11.65 19.80 -5.83
N THR A 297 -11.38 19.70 -7.15
CA THR A 297 -12.41 19.89 -8.18
C THR A 297 -12.79 18.58 -8.89
N GLY A 298 -11.94 17.56 -8.87
CA GLY A 298 -12.11 16.36 -9.68
C GLY A 298 -11.78 16.56 -11.16
N ARG A 299 -11.21 17.71 -11.55
CA ARG A 299 -10.68 17.90 -12.90
C ARG A 299 -9.38 17.12 -13.07
N VAL A 300 -9.21 16.55 -14.24
CA VAL A 300 -8.07 15.69 -14.56
C VAL A 300 -7.48 16.10 -15.88
N SER A 301 -6.20 16.46 -15.89
CA SER A 301 -5.44 16.64 -17.13
C SER A 301 -4.75 15.33 -17.50
N VAL A 302 -4.85 14.91 -18.76
CA VAL A 302 -4.42 13.60 -19.25
C VAL A 302 -3.53 13.75 -20.48
N VAL A 303 -2.42 13.00 -20.52
CA VAL A 303 -1.66 12.74 -21.75
C VAL A 303 -1.76 11.24 -22.05
N ASP A 304 -2.36 10.89 -23.17
CA ASP A 304 -2.44 9.53 -23.68
C ASP A 304 -1.42 9.36 -24.84
N ALA A 305 -0.35 8.64 -24.56
CA ALA A 305 0.71 8.34 -25.51
C ALA A 305 0.91 6.82 -25.63
N GLY A 306 -0.21 6.06 -25.76
CA GLY A 306 -0.09 4.65 -26.09
C GLY A 306 -1.11 3.68 -25.49
N SER A 307 -0.65 2.48 -25.11
CA SER A 307 -1.47 1.29 -24.97
C SER A 307 -2.27 1.09 -23.66
N PRO A 308 -1.94 1.66 -22.49
CA PRO A 308 -2.75 1.40 -21.30
C PRO A 308 -4.19 1.88 -21.47
N HIS A 309 -5.16 1.08 -21.01
CA HIS A 309 -6.58 1.42 -21.09
C HIS A 309 -7.11 1.93 -19.75
N LEU A 310 -8.03 2.90 -19.80
CA LEU A 310 -8.81 3.36 -18.65
C LEU A 310 -10.25 2.89 -18.76
N LEU A 311 -10.73 2.18 -17.70
CA LEU A 311 -12.13 1.85 -17.51
C LEU A 311 -12.66 2.58 -16.27
N ARG A 312 -13.86 3.15 -16.39
CA ARG A 312 -14.55 3.81 -15.28
C ARG A 312 -15.79 3.02 -14.88
N LEU A 313 -15.87 2.65 -13.62
CA LEU A 313 -17.10 2.14 -13.02
C LEU A 313 -17.81 3.30 -12.30
N ARG A 314 -18.93 3.75 -12.85
CA ARG A 314 -19.79 4.80 -12.30
C ARG A 314 -21.23 4.29 -12.20
N ARG A 315 -21.85 4.36 -11.01
CA ARG A 315 -23.25 3.93 -10.79
C ARG A 315 -23.57 2.52 -11.29
N GLY A 316 -22.61 1.59 -11.17
CA GLY A 316 -22.77 0.19 -11.60
C GLY A 316 -22.54 -0.06 -13.09
N VAL A 317 -22.24 0.96 -13.89
CA VAL A 317 -21.90 0.84 -15.32
C VAL A 317 -20.39 0.97 -15.47
N VAL A 318 -19.79 0.03 -16.21
CA VAL A 318 -18.37 0.10 -16.61
C VAL A 318 -18.33 0.59 -18.05
N GLU A 319 -17.54 1.62 -18.27
CA GLU A 319 -17.27 2.18 -19.59
C GLU A 319 -15.77 2.36 -19.82
N ARG A 320 -15.31 2.19 -21.04
CA ARG A 320 -13.95 2.53 -21.43
C ARG A 320 -13.88 4.03 -21.74
N ILE A 321 -12.97 4.72 -21.08
CA ILE A 321 -12.66 6.13 -21.38
C ILE A 321 -11.53 6.14 -22.40
N THR A 322 -11.72 6.90 -23.47
CA THR A 322 -10.74 7.04 -24.55
C THR A 322 -10.37 8.50 -24.72
N PHE A 323 -9.10 8.73 -25.00
CA PHE A 323 -8.54 10.03 -25.32
C PHE A 323 -7.98 10.03 -26.74
N ASP A 324 -7.66 11.20 -27.27
CA ASP A 324 -6.94 11.30 -28.54
C ASP A 324 -5.51 10.80 -28.32
N ALA A 325 -5.20 9.65 -28.88
CA ALA A 325 -3.91 9.00 -28.70
C ALA A 325 -2.79 9.77 -29.39
N GLN A 326 -1.67 9.91 -28.69
CA GLN A 326 -0.45 10.55 -29.15
C GLN A 326 0.66 9.50 -29.29
N LEU A 327 1.81 9.92 -29.82
CA LEU A 327 2.91 8.99 -30.08
C LEU A 327 3.57 8.54 -28.77
N PRO A 328 3.99 7.26 -28.65
CA PRO A 328 4.78 6.77 -27.51
C PRO A 328 6.07 7.57 -27.29
N LEU A 329 6.50 7.68 -26.05
CA LEU A 329 7.72 8.39 -25.68
C LEU A 329 8.96 7.75 -26.31
N GLY A 330 9.83 8.55 -26.91
CA GLY A 330 11.10 8.14 -27.49
C GLY A 330 11.03 7.63 -28.90
N MET A 331 9.87 7.71 -29.56
CA MET A 331 9.70 7.22 -30.94
C MET A 331 10.30 8.18 -31.97
N PHE A 332 10.17 9.49 -31.77
CA PHE A 332 10.67 10.52 -32.68
C PHE A 332 11.47 11.59 -31.92
N GLU A 333 12.28 12.39 -32.66
CA GLU A 333 13.20 13.38 -32.07
C GLU A 333 12.48 14.56 -31.40
N GLU A 334 11.38 14.99 -32.01
CA GLU A 334 10.56 16.09 -31.50
C GLU A 334 9.10 15.69 -31.57
N THR A 335 8.48 15.51 -30.41
CA THR A 335 7.06 15.19 -30.29
C THR A 335 6.41 16.22 -29.37
N ASP A 336 5.39 16.91 -29.90
CA ASP A 336 4.55 17.81 -29.11
C ASP A 336 3.43 17.02 -28.44
N TYR A 337 3.36 17.09 -27.12
CA TYR A 337 2.29 16.47 -26.34
C TYR A 337 1.25 17.51 -25.92
N VAL A 338 -0.02 17.13 -25.98
CA VAL A 338 -1.15 17.98 -25.62
C VAL A 338 -1.94 17.30 -24.50
N ALA A 339 -2.16 18.03 -23.42
CA ALA A 339 -3.02 17.56 -22.34
C ALA A 339 -4.50 17.68 -22.75
N GLN A 340 -5.27 16.64 -22.43
CA GLN A 340 -6.71 16.58 -22.59
C GLN A 340 -7.35 16.65 -21.21
N GLU A 341 -8.59 17.09 -21.14
CA GLU A 341 -9.31 17.26 -19.87
C GLU A 341 -10.43 16.23 -19.74
N PHE A 342 -10.60 15.67 -18.54
CA PHE A 342 -11.81 14.94 -18.21
C PHE A 342 -12.17 15.15 -16.71
N GLU A 343 -13.31 14.64 -16.27
CA GLU A 343 -13.78 14.86 -14.90
C GLU A 343 -14.14 13.53 -14.21
N VAL A 344 -13.74 13.45 -12.93
CA VAL A 344 -14.14 12.38 -12.03
C VAL A 344 -15.16 12.90 -11.01
N GLU A 345 -16.13 12.07 -10.67
CA GLU A 345 -17.16 12.35 -9.66
C GLU A 345 -16.95 11.49 -8.41
N PRO A 346 -17.36 11.97 -7.23
CA PRO A 346 -17.40 11.14 -6.03
C PRO A 346 -18.17 9.84 -6.26
N GLY A 347 -17.53 8.71 -5.97
CA GLY A 347 -18.06 7.37 -6.20
C GLY A 347 -17.59 6.70 -7.49
N ASP A 348 -16.78 7.38 -8.30
CA ASP A 348 -16.10 6.76 -9.43
C ASP A 348 -15.02 5.78 -8.98
N ARG A 349 -14.94 4.65 -9.67
CA ARG A 349 -13.78 3.77 -9.66
C ARG A 349 -13.13 3.79 -11.03
N LEU A 350 -11.88 4.19 -11.06
CA LEU A 350 -11.03 4.15 -12.26
C LEU A 350 -10.16 2.91 -12.20
N VAL A 351 -10.14 2.13 -13.27
CA VAL A 351 -9.30 0.94 -13.40
C VAL A 351 -8.44 1.10 -14.65
N PHE A 352 -7.13 1.15 -14.44
CA PHE A 352 -6.14 1.23 -15.49
C PHE A 352 -5.56 -0.16 -15.70
N VAL A 353 -5.42 -0.57 -16.97
CA VAL A 353 -4.91 -1.88 -17.33
C VAL A 353 -3.93 -1.77 -18.49
N SER A 354 -2.85 -2.57 -18.44
CA SER A 354 -1.92 -2.72 -19.55
C SER A 354 -2.44 -3.69 -20.61
N ASP A 355 -1.73 -3.83 -21.72
CA ASP A 355 -2.07 -4.78 -22.78
C ASP A 355 -1.95 -6.23 -22.34
N GLY A 356 -1.00 -6.59 -21.47
CA GLY A 356 -0.95 -7.91 -20.84
C GLY A 356 -2.18 -8.26 -19.98
N VAL A 357 -3.12 -7.30 -19.80
CA VAL A 357 -4.46 -7.58 -19.27
C VAL A 357 -5.49 -7.61 -20.38
N HIS A 358 -5.62 -6.51 -21.15
CA HIS A 358 -6.75 -6.36 -22.07
C HIS A 358 -6.59 -7.09 -23.40
N ALA A 359 -5.36 -7.33 -23.87
CA ALA A 359 -5.11 -8.01 -25.14
C ALA A 359 -5.04 -9.54 -25.04
N VAL A 360 -5.04 -10.08 -23.82
CA VAL A 360 -4.95 -11.53 -23.56
C VAL A 360 -6.16 -12.25 -24.12
N ALA A 361 -5.92 -13.35 -24.84
CA ALA A 361 -6.97 -14.21 -25.36
C ALA A 361 -7.13 -15.49 -24.53
N SER A 362 -8.38 -15.99 -24.44
CA SER A 362 -8.66 -17.32 -23.90
C SER A 362 -8.14 -18.41 -24.86
N PRO A 363 -8.07 -19.68 -24.42
CA PRO A 363 -7.77 -20.81 -25.31
C PRO A 363 -8.73 -20.95 -26.49
N LEU A 364 -9.91 -20.33 -26.43
CA LEU A 364 -10.92 -20.27 -27.52
C LEU A 364 -10.75 -19.03 -28.42
N GLY A 365 -9.75 -18.17 -28.15
CA GLY A 365 -9.46 -16.95 -28.90
C GLY A 365 -10.33 -15.74 -28.51
N GLU A 366 -11.08 -15.80 -27.39
CA GLU A 366 -11.87 -14.66 -26.90
C GLU A 366 -10.98 -13.68 -26.15
N PRO A 367 -10.93 -12.37 -26.53
CA PRO A 367 -10.15 -11.39 -25.83
C PRO A 367 -10.71 -11.07 -24.43
N TYR A 368 -9.85 -10.94 -23.46
CA TYR A 368 -10.26 -10.59 -22.07
C TYR A 368 -10.74 -9.14 -21.99
N GLY A 369 -10.16 -8.24 -22.74
CA GLY A 369 -10.39 -6.79 -22.67
C GLY A 369 -11.81 -6.32 -22.97
N ASP A 370 -12.63 -7.14 -23.58
CA ASP A 370 -14.00 -6.80 -23.90
C ASP A 370 -14.96 -7.12 -22.74
N ALA A 371 -15.84 -8.11 -22.92
CA ALA A 371 -16.88 -8.42 -21.93
C ALA A 371 -16.35 -9.05 -20.64
N ALA A 372 -15.21 -9.77 -20.69
CA ALA A 372 -14.69 -10.47 -19.51
C ALA A 372 -14.10 -9.47 -18.50
N LEU A 373 -13.29 -8.51 -18.94
CA LEU A 373 -12.74 -7.46 -18.08
C LEU A 373 -13.84 -6.58 -17.47
N VAL A 374 -14.84 -6.20 -18.27
CA VAL A 374 -16.01 -5.45 -17.78
C VAL A 374 -16.73 -6.21 -16.66
N ARG A 375 -16.98 -7.52 -16.82
CA ARG A 375 -17.59 -8.36 -15.78
C ARG A 375 -16.70 -8.46 -14.54
N ALA A 376 -15.38 -8.63 -14.72
CA ALA A 376 -14.43 -8.68 -13.62
C ALA A 376 -14.46 -7.39 -12.80
N ILE A 377 -14.41 -6.21 -13.46
CA ILE A 377 -14.51 -4.90 -12.78
C ILE A 377 -15.87 -4.75 -12.07
N GLN A 378 -16.98 -5.11 -12.71
CA GLN A 378 -18.32 -5.04 -12.08
C GLN A 378 -18.43 -5.91 -10.83
N SER A 379 -17.79 -7.09 -10.83
CA SER A 379 -17.77 -7.98 -9.66
C SER A 379 -17.08 -7.36 -8.46
N THR A 380 -16.15 -6.42 -8.68
CA THR A 380 -15.39 -5.75 -7.62
C THR A 380 -16.10 -4.57 -6.97
N ARG A 381 -17.31 -4.20 -7.41
CA ARG A 381 -18.00 -2.96 -7.00
C ARG A 381 -18.15 -2.76 -5.49
N LEU A 382 -18.19 -3.84 -4.70
CA LEU A 382 -18.29 -3.80 -3.23
C LEU A 382 -16.96 -4.07 -2.52
N LEU A 383 -15.88 -4.33 -3.26
CA LEU A 383 -14.58 -4.57 -2.70
C LEU A 383 -13.86 -3.22 -2.46
N PRO A 384 -13.02 -3.12 -1.43
CA PRO A 384 -12.13 -1.98 -1.28
C PRO A 384 -11.11 -1.94 -2.44
N ALA A 385 -10.62 -0.73 -2.79
CA ALA A 385 -9.67 -0.53 -3.88
C ALA A 385 -8.48 -1.51 -3.85
N ALA A 386 -7.95 -1.77 -2.65
CA ALA A 386 -6.81 -2.66 -2.44
C ALA A 386 -7.04 -4.15 -2.85
N GLU A 387 -8.30 -4.58 -3.00
CA GLU A 387 -8.65 -5.94 -3.44
C GLU A 387 -8.94 -6.03 -4.96
N VAL A 388 -9.15 -4.87 -5.61
CA VAL A 388 -9.57 -4.82 -7.02
C VAL A 388 -8.50 -5.36 -7.96
N PRO A 389 -7.24 -4.90 -7.92
CA PRO A 389 -6.22 -5.38 -8.85
C PRO A 389 -6.04 -6.89 -8.78
N ARG A 390 -5.95 -7.42 -7.56
CA ARG A 390 -5.81 -8.87 -7.32
C ARG A 390 -7.01 -9.66 -7.84
N THR A 391 -8.23 -9.12 -7.68
CA THR A 391 -9.44 -9.81 -8.16
C THR A 391 -9.46 -9.86 -9.68
N VAL A 392 -9.14 -8.76 -10.35
CA VAL A 392 -9.07 -8.69 -11.82
C VAL A 392 -8.01 -9.65 -12.37
N LEU A 393 -6.81 -9.66 -11.77
CA LEU A 393 -5.71 -10.55 -12.21
C LEU A 393 -6.02 -12.03 -11.97
N ARG A 394 -6.74 -12.37 -10.89
CA ARG A 394 -7.22 -13.73 -10.67
C ARG A 394 -8.24 -14.18 -11.73
N GLU A 395 -9.18 -13.32 -12.10
CA GLU A 395 -10.14 -13.58 -13.18
C GLU A 395 -9.41 -13.72 -14.54
N LEU A 396 -8.38 -12.90 -14.79
CA LEU A 396 -7.51 -13.01 -15.97
C LEU A 396 -6.80 -14.38 -16.01
N THR A 397 -6.24 -14.83 -14.87
CA THR A 397 -5.60 -16.16 -14.77
C THR A 397 -6.59 -17.29 -15.09
N GLY A 398 -7.82 -17.17 -14.59
CA GLY A 398 -8.91 -18.10 -14.94
C GLY A 398 -9.28 -18.05 -16.44
N HIS A 399 -9.27 -16.87 -17.06
CA HIS A 399 -9.55 -16.70 -18.49
C HIS A 399 -8.49 -17.34 -19.39
N ARG A 400 -7.22 -17.34 -18.95
CA ARG A 400 -6.09 -18.01 -19.63
C ARG A 400 -6.07 -19.53 -19.41
N ASP A 401 -6.97 -20.10 -18.61
CA ASP A 401 -6.98 -21.51 -18.20
C ASP A 401 -5.65 -21.94 -17.54
N GLY A 402 -5.02 -21.02 -16.81
CA GLY A 402 -3.76 -21.24 -16.10
C GLY A 402 -2.50 -21.23 -16.97
N ALA A 403 -2.58 -20.85 -18.24
CA ALA A 403 -1.40 -20.67 -19.09
C ALA A 403 -0.45 -19.61 -18.50
N GLU A 404 0.86 -19.79 -18.72
CA GLU A 404 1.86 -18.80 -18.27
C GLU A 404 1.66 -17.46 -18.97
N PRO A 405 1.89 -16.34 -18.27
CA PRO A 405 1.81 -15.01 -18.86
C PRO A 405 2.91 -14.82 -19.90
N GLU A 406 2.53 -14.30 -21.06
CA GLU A 406 3.45 -13.92 -22.14
C GLU A 406 3.90 -12.46 -22.02
N ASP A 407 3.24 -11.67 -21.15
CA ASP A 407 3.50 -10.26 -20.91
C ASP A 407 3.18 -9.89 -19.47
N ASP A 408 3.65 -8.70 -19.03
CA ASP A 408 3.31 -8.11 -17.74
C ASP A 408 1.81 -7.73 -17.73
N ALA A 409 1.13 -8.07 -16.66
CA ALA A 409 -0.25 -7.71 -16.41
C ALA A 409 -0.34 -6.70 -15.29
N LEU A 410 -0.51 -5.43 -15.61
CA LEU A 410 -0.65 -4.34 -14.66
C LEU A 410 -2.11 -3.94 -14.51
N VAL A 411 -2.57 -3.87 -13.26
CA VAL A 411 -3.87 -3.30 -12.89
C VAL A 411 -3.65 -2.26 -11.82
N VAL A 412 -4.14 -1.05 -12.06
CA VAL A 412 -4.21 0.04 -11.07
C VAL A 412 -5.68 0.40 -10.85
N CYS A 413 -6.08 0.54 -9.60
CA CYS A 413 -7.42 0.96 -9.20
C CYS A 413 -7.35 2.26 -8.41
N LEU A 414 -8.18 3.22 -8.75
CA LEU A 414 -8.37 4.48 -8.02
C LEU A 414 -9.86 4.65 -7.71
N ASP A 415 -10.21 4.56 -6.42
CA ASP A 415 -11.54 4.91 -5.92
C ASP A 415 -11.56 6.39 -5.54
N TRP A 416 -12.38 7.17 -6.23
CA TRP A 416 -12.47 8.60 -6.03
C TRP A 416 -13.63 8.95 -5.11
N ARG A 417 -13.35 9.64 -4.00
CA ARG A 417 -14.36 10.18 -3.07
C ARG A 417 -14.54 11.68 -3.19
N GLY A 418 -13.54 12.36 -3.74
CA GLY A 418 -13.47 13.82 -3.75
C GLY A 418 -13.20 14.40 -2.37
N ARG A 419 -12.96 15.69 -2.32
CA ARG A 419 -12.81 16.41 -1.06
C ARG A 419 -14.20 16.57 -0.42
N PRO A 420 -14.42 16.12 0.84
CA PRO A 420 -15.70 16.36 1.50
C PRO A 420 -15.92 17.85 1.64
N ASP A 421 -17.15 18.30 1.35
CA ASP A 421 -17.55 19.69 1.58
C ASP A 421 -17.33 20.02 3.06
N VAL A 422 -16.49 21.02 3.31
CA VAL A 422 -16.29 21.56 4.66
C VAL A 422 -17.52 22.39 5.00
N HIS A 423 -18.48 21.77 5.68
CA HIS A 423 -19.65 22.46 6.26
C HIS A 423 -19.32 23.09 7.61
#